data_a55a7a24d9c17e6ebbbc4fce52490cb3
#
_entry.id   a55a7a24d9c17e6ebbbc4fce52490cb3
#
_cell.length_a   1.000
_cell.length_b   1.000
_cell.length_c   1.000
_cell.angle_alpha   90.00
_cell.angle_beta   90.00
_cell.angle_gamma   90.00
#
_symmetry.space_group_name_H-M   'P 1'
#
loop_
_entity.id
_entity.type
_entity.pdbx_description
1 polymer ?
#
loop_
_entity_poly.entity_id
_entity_poly.type
_entity_poly.pdbx_seq_one_letter_code
_entity_poly.pdbx_strand_id
1 'polypeptide(L)'
;VARGSERSQKCAEHYGVPLYESVSQVPSDIDIACVAIRTGALGGNGTEISIEFLKKGISVILEQPVHHKEIAECFKFARSNNCCFMTGDLYLNMPEIRRMLSVTDYLRNKGVKLEYIRAGSSVQAFYPFVDILNRLVRGGNVNLEYVSPQRGSFKEAIGDISGTPFSFEFNNDMNPHDPDNHMHILHTFTLYYE
;
A
#
# COMPACT_ATOMS: atom_id res chain seq x y z
N VAL A 1 15.90 6.36 -12.69
CA VAL A 1 16.66 5.15 -13.11
C VAL A 1 15.73 4.24 -13.90
N ALA A 2 16.16 3.76 -15.05
CA ALA A 2 15.40 2.83 -15.88
C ALA A 2 16.34 2.01 -16.76
N ARG A 3 15.81 0.92 -17.38
CA ARG A 3 16.62 -0.04 -18.17
C ARG A 3 17.13 0.48 -19.53
N GLY A 4 17.11 1.79 -19.80
CA GLY A 4 17.60 2.36 -21.06
C GLY A 4 16.75 2.04 -22.30
N SER A 5 15.49 1.60 -22.12
CA SER A 5 14.59 1.36 -23.25
C SER A 5 14.28 2.65 -24.02
N GLU A 6 13.89 2.54 -25.29
CA GLU A 6 13.48 3.69 -26.11
C GLU A 6 12.40 4.55 -25.42
N ARG A 7 11.45 3.92 -24.70
CA ARG A 7 10.44 4.63 -23.92
C ARG A 7 11.08 5.45 -22.78
N SER A 8 12.08 4.91 -22.10
CA SER A 8 12.78 5.60 -21.00
C SER A 8 13.60 6.77 -21.54
N GLN A 9 14.24 6.62 -22.69
CA GLN A 9 15.01 7.67 -23.37
C GLN A 9 14.08 8.82 -23.79
N LYS A 10 12.98 8.52 -24.48
CA LYS A 10 11.97 9.53 -24.88
C LYS A 10 11.37 10.25 -23.67
N CYS A 11 11.14 9.55 -22.56
CA CYS A 11 10.65 10.15 -21.32
C CYS A 11 11.69 11.12 -20.74
N ALA A 12 12.94 10.71 -20.64
CA ALA A 12 14.03 11.56 -20.15
C ALA A 12 14.22 12.81 -21.02
N GLU A 13 14.21 12.66 -22.34
CA GLU A 13 14.28 13.78 -23.29
C GLU A 13 13.10 14.73 -23.15
N HIS A 14 11.87 14.18 -23.06
CA HIS A 14 10.65 14.99 -22.93
C HIS A 14 10.65 15.87 -21.67
N TYR A 15 11.13 15.33 -20.54
CA TYR A 15 11.17 16.05 -19.26
C TYR A 15 12.52 16.78 -19.01
N GLY A 16 13.49 16.65 -19.90
CA GLY A 16 14.80 17.27 -19.74
C GLY A 16 15.58 16.78 -18.52
N VAL A 17 15.42 15.49 -18.16
CA VAL A 17 16.04 14.90 -16.96
C VAL A 17 17.08 13.85 -17.35
N PRO A 18 18.17 13.67 -16.58
CA PRO A 18 19.17 12.64 -16.85
C PRO A 18 18.58 11.23 -16.70
N LEU A 19 18.98 10.32 -17.58
CA LEU A 19 18.64 8.91 -17.52
C LEU A 19 19.84 8.11 -16.99
N TYR A 20 19.64 7.38 -15.89
CA TYR A 20 20.61 6.46 -15.32
C TYR A 20 20.12 5.02 -15.51
N GLU A 21 21.01 4.10 -15.83
CA GLU A 21 20.67 2.68 -16.05
C GLU A 21 20.87 1.82 -14.79
N SER A 22 21.56 2.36 -13.78
CA SER A 22 21.78 1.71 -12.50
C SER A 22 21.79 2.70 -11.33
N VAL A 23 21.55 2.20 -10.12
CA VAL A 23 21.62 3.00 -8.88
C VAL A 23 23.04 3.53 -8.64
N SER A 24 24.07 2.81 -9.09
CA SER A 24 25.46 3.23 -8.92
C SER A 24 25.80 4.52 -9.67
N GLN A 25 25.12 4.81 -10.79
CA GLN A 25 25.30 6.02 -11.59
C GLN A 25 24.58 7.24 -11.01
N VAL A 26 23.63 7.02 -10.08
CA VAL A 26 22.85 8.12 -9.48
C VAL A 26 23.76 8.93 -8.55
N PRO A 27 23.79 10.27 -8.67
CA PRO A 27 24.52 11.15 -7.76
C PRO A 27 24.15 10.94 -6.30
N SER A 28 25.05 11.26 -5.39
CA SER A 28 24.84 11.10 -3.94
C SER A 28 24.10 12.29 -3.29
N ASP A 29 23.87 13.36 -4.02
CA ASP A 29 23.17 14.56 -3.58
C ASP A 29 21.64 14.49 -3.79
N ILE A 30 21.11 13.29 -3.96
CA ILE A 30 19.67 13.03 -4.05
C ILE A 30 19.12 12.81 -2.65
N ASP A 31 18.04 13.50 -2.29
CA ASP A 31 17.37 13.38 -0.99
C ASP A 31 16.44 12.15 -0.92
N ILE A 32 15.68 11.91 -1.99
CA ILE A 32 14.61 10.91 -2.03
C ILE A 32 14.59 10.18 -3.38
N ALA A 33 14.48 8.86 -3.32
CA ALA A 33 14.20 8.00 -4.47
C ALA A 33 12.79 7.40 -4.39
N CYS A 34 11.98 7.60 -5.43
CA CYS A 34 10.70 6.91 -5.61
C CYS A 34 10.93 5.64 -6.45
N VAL A 35 10.78 4.47 -5.84
CA VAL A 35 11.00 3.18 -6.47
C VAL A 35 9.65 2.59 -6.90
N ALA A 36 9.24 2.89 -8.14
CA ALA A 36 8.00 2.40 -8.74
C ALA A 36 8.23 1.07 -9.50
N ILE A 37 8.78 0.08 -8.81
CA ILE A 37 9.12 -1.24 -9.35
C ILE A 37 8.54 -2.29 -8.42
N ARG A 38 7.98 -3.37 -9.01
CA ARG A 38 7.45 -4.51 -8.25
C ARG A 38 8.48 -5.03 -7.25
N THR A 39 8.02 -5.31 -6.05
CA THR A 39 8.82 -5.92 -4.98
C THR A 39 8.92 -7.44 -5.13
N GLY A 40 9.68 -8.10 -4.28
CA GLY A 40 9.79 -9.56 -4.24
C GLY A 40 8.45 -10.25 -4.05
N ALA A 41 7.52 -9.64 -3.34
CA ALA A 41 6.14 -10.13 -3.19
C ALA A 41 5.42 -10.34 -4.53
N LEU A 42 5.80 -9.59 -5.56
CA LEU A 42 5.27 -9.69 -6.93
C LEU A 42 6.33 -10.17 -7.96
N GLY A 43 7.41 -10.80 -7.50
CA GLY A 43 8.47 -11.34 -8.34
C GLY A 43 9.36 -10.27 -9.00
N GLY A 44 9.42 -9.07 -8.43
CA GLY A 44 10.31 -7.98 -8.85
C GLY A 44 11.50 -7.79 -7.92
N ASN A 45 12.32 -6.79 -8.20
CA ASN A 45 13.52 -6.44 -7.43
C ASN A 45 13.46 -5.01 -6.85
N GLY A 46 12.26 -4.49 -6.61
CA GLY A 46 12.08 -3.15 -6.05
C GLY A 46 12.67 -3.00 -4.66
N THR A 47 12.65 -4.06 -3.86
CA THR A 47 13.23 -4.09 -2.50
C THR A 47 14.74 -3.99 -2.55
N GLU A 48 15.40 -4.76 -3.40
CA GLU A 48 16.86 -4.73 -3.58
C GLU A 48 17.34 -3.35 -4.05
N ILE A 49 16.65 -2.77 -5.03
CA ILE A 49 16.93 -1.42 -5.53
C ILE A 49 16.74 -0.39 -4.42
N SER A 50 15.68 -0.53 -3.61
CA SER A 50 15.44 0.34 -2.46
C SER A 50 16.59 0.26 -1.45
N ILE A 51 17.06 -0.94 -1.14
CA ILE A 51 18.20 -1.17 -0.22
C ILE A 51 19.49 -0.54 -0.77
N GLU A 52 19.71 -0.59 -2.10
CA GLU A 52 20.86 0.08 -2.71
C GLU A 52 20.83 1.60 -2.49
N PHE A 53 19.67 2.26 -2.64
CA PHE A 53 19.51 3.68 -2.34
C PHE A 53 19.70 3.97 -0.84
N LEU A 54 19.07 3.17 0.04
CA LEU A 54 19.19 3.33 1.48
C LEU A 54 20.64 3.20 1.96
N LYS A 55 21.44 2.29 1.36
CA LYS A 55 22.89 2.16 1.64
C LYS A 55 23.69 3.39 1.24
N LYS A 56 23.22 4.18 0.28
CA LYS A 56 23.81 5.48 -0.12
C LYS A 56 23.35 6.64 0.78
N GLY A 57 22.48 6.40 1.77
CA GLY A 57 21.89 7.44 2.62
C GLY A 57 20.74 8.18 1.97
N ILE A 58 20.22 7.69 0.85
CA ILE A 58 19.09 8.29 0.12
C ILE A 58 17.80 7.72 0.67
N SER A 59 16.87 8.58 1.09
CA SER A 59 15.55 8.16 1.56
C SER A 59 14.72 7.53 0.43
N VAL A 60 13.86 6.55 0.77
CA VAL A 60 13.13 5.79 -0.24
C VAL A 60 11.63 5.78 0.02
N ILE A 61 10.86 5.99 -1.05
CA ILE A 61 9.44 5.66 -1.14
C ILE A 61 9.30 4.48 -2.10
N LEU A 62 8.88 3.31 -1.58
CA LEU A 62 8.74 2.07 -2.36
C LEU A 62 7.28 1.80 -2.71
N GLU A 63 7.01 1.54 -3.98
CA GLU A 63 5.67 1.20 -4.50
C GLU A 63 5.12 -0.08 -3.86
N GLN A 64 3.83 -0.09 -3.61
CA GLN A 64 3.07 -1.22 -3.05
C GLN A 64 2.75 -2.29 -4.11
N PRO A 65 2.46 -3.54 -3.68
CA PRO A 65 2.54 -4.09 -2.31
C PRO A 65 3.96 -4.49 -1.91
N VAL A 66 4.26 -4.40 -0.62
CA VAL A 66 5.54 -4.79 -0.04
C VAL A 66 5.31 -5.81 1.09
N HIS A 67 6.03 -6.92 1.08
CA HIS A 67 5.91 -7.92 2.12
C HIS A 67 6.52 -7.41 3.44
N HIS A 68 5.92 -7.75 4.59
CA HIS A 68 6.33 -7.24 5.90
C HIS A 68 7.82 -7.50 6.24
N LYS A 69 8.39 -8.62 5.77
CA LYS A 69 9.83 -8.91 5.96
C LYS A 69 10.70 -7.96 5.15
N GLU A 70 10.30 -7.62 3.93
CA GLU A 70 11.00 -6.66 3.08
C GLU A 70 10.93 -5.25 3.67
N ILE A 71 9.76 -4.87 4.22
CA ILE A 71 9.59 -3.60 4.97
C ILE A 71 10.56 -3.54 6.15
N ALA A 72 10.62 -4.61 6.97
CA ALA A 72 11.52 -4.68 8.12
C ALA A 72 12.99 -4.58 7.71
N GLU A 73 13.37 -5.19 6.59
CA GLU A 73 14.72 -5.13 6.05
C GLU A 73 15.07 -3.71 5.58
N CYS A 74 14.18 -3.07 4.80
CA CYS A 74 14.37 -1.68 4.37
C CYS A 74 14.51 -0.73 5.56
N PHE A 75 13.68 -0.86 6.60
CA PHE A 75 13.81 -0.07 7.82
C PHE A 75 15.16 -0.26 8.54
N LYS A 76 15.70 -1.48 8.55
CA LYS A 76 17.03 -1.76 9.12
C LYS A 76 18.11 -0.95 8.39
N PHE A 77 18.11 -0.96 7.03
CA PHE A 77 19.08 -0.18 6.25
C PHE A 77 18.87 1.32 6.38
N ALA A 78 17.61 1.78 6.37
CA ALA A 78 17.29 3.19 6.56
C ALA A 78 17.87 3.73 7.89
N ARG A 79 17.63 3.01 9.00
CA ARG A 79 18.16 3.36 10.31
C ARG A 79 19.70 3.37 10.33
N SER A 80 20.33 2.36 9.72
CA SER A 80 21.79 2.24 9.73
C SER A 80 22.48 3.36 8.94
N ASN A 81 21.79 3.97 7.98
CA ASN A 81 22.35 5.01 7.11
C ASN A 81 21.69 6.39 7.33
N ASN A 82 20.96 6.56 8.45
CA ASN A 82 20.32 7.83 8.86
C ASN A 82 19.44 8.47 7.76
N CYS A 83 18.66 7.64 7.08
CA CYS A 83 17.68 8.07 6.07
C CYS A 83 16.30 7.47 6.36
N CYS A 84 15.28 7.87 5.61
CA CYS A 84 13.90 7.46 5.80
C CYS A 84 13.49 6.38 4.79
N PHE A 85 12.61 5.49 5.21
CA PHE A 85 11.93 4.55 4.34
C PHE A 85 10.43 4.61 4.59
N MET A 86 9.64 4.58 3.50
CA MET A 86 8.19 4.40 3.58
C MET A 86 7.67 3.64 2.36
N THR A 87 6.54 2.99 2.50
CA THR A 87 5.76 2.49 1.37
C THR A 87 4.92 3.61 0.77
N GLY A 88 4.79 3.63 -0.55
CA GLY A 88 4.01 4.63 -1.28
C GLY A 88 2.51 4.38 -1.13
N ASP A 89 1.93 4.70 0.02
CA ASP A 89 0.50 4.58 0.27
C ASP A 89 -0.22 5.90 0.01
N LEU A 90 -0.82 6.01 -1.17
CA LEU A 90 -1.67 7.13 -1.55
C LEU A 90 -2.96 7.14 -0.70
N TYR A 91 -3.56 5.96 -0.47
CA TYR A 91 -4.92 5.85 0.06
C TYR A 91 -5.05 6.33 1.50
N LEU A 92 -4.08 6.03 2.36
CA LEU A 92 -4.05 6.57 3.73
C LEU A 92 -3.98 8.10 3.79
N ASN A 93 -3.48 8.73 2.73
CA ASN A 93 -3.32 10.16 2.63
C ASN A 93 -4.49 10.86 1.93
N MET A 94 -5.49 10.13 1.42
CA MET A 94 -6.70 10.70 0.85
C MET A 94 -7.50 11.44 1.92
N PRO A 95 -8.05 12.63 1.61
CA PRO A 95 -8.78 13.45 2.58
C PRO A 95 -9.92 12.72 3.29
N GLU A 96 -10.65 11.87 2.57
CA GLU A 96 -11.79 11.09 3.06
C GLU A 96 -11.33 10.07 4.11
N ILE A 97 -10.25 9.34 3.81
CA ILE A 97 -9.68 8.34 4.72
C ILE A 97 -9.09 9.01 5.96
N ARG A 98 -8.34 10.10 5.78
CA ARG A 98 -7.82 10.87 6.92
C ARG A 98 -8.92 11.40 7.81
N ARG A 99 -10.02 11.90 7.23
CA ARG A 99 -11.19 12.35 7.98
C ARG A 99 -11.84 11.21 8.76
N MET A 100 -12.06 10.06 8.10
CA MET A 100 -12.62 8.86 8.76
C MET A 100 -11.75 8.42 9.94
N LEU A 101 -10.44 8.32 9.76
CA LEU A 101 -9.49 7.95 10.82
C LEU A 101 -9.53 8.97 11.99
N SER A 102 -9.58 10.27 11.68
CA SER A 102 -9.67 11.32 12.70
C SER A 102 -10.96 11.26 13.50
N VAL A 103 -12.10 11.00 12.85
CA VAL A 103 -13.40 10.81 13.53
C VAL A 103 -13.37 9.57 14.41
N THR A 104 -12.81 8.46 13.90
CA THR A 104 -12.64 7.22 14.67
C THR A 104 -11.80 7.45 15.94
N ASP A 105 -10.68 8.17 15.81
CA ASP A 105 -9.84 8.51 16.95
C ASP A 105 -10.53 9.45 17.95
N TYR A 106 -11.29 10.41 17.45
CA TYR A 106 -12.10 11.28 18.31
C TYR A 106 -13.13 10.50 19.14
N LEU A 107 -13.91 9.62 18.50
CA LEU A 107 -14.92 8.79 19.17
C LEU A 107 -14.27 7.86 20.20
N ARG A 108 -13.18 7.21 19.84
CA ARG A 108 -12.41 6.36 20.75
C ARG A 108 -11.90 7.14 21.98
N ASN A 109 -11.40 8.36 21.79
CA ASN A 109 -10.94 9.20 22.90
C ASN A 109 -12.08 9.67 23.81
N LYS A 110 -13.32 9.61 23.32
CA LYS A 110 -14.56 9.84 24.12
C LYS A 110 -15.07 8.57 24.79
N GLY A 111 -14.41 7.43 24.59
CA GLY A 111 -14.84 6.15 25.15
C GLY A 111 -15.95 5.47 24.36
N VAL A 112 -16.32 5.99 23.18
CA VAL A 112 -17.33 5.39 22.29
C VAL A 112 -16.71 4.16 21.61
N LYS A 113 -17.36 3.03 21.73
CA LYS A 113 -16.85 1.75 21.24
C LYS A 113 -17.27 1.52 19.80
N LEU A 114 -16.30 1.06 18.98
CA LEU A 114 -16.59 0.54 17.64
C LEU A 114 -17.15 -0.88 17.77
N GLU A 115 -18.40 -1.07 17.35
CA GLU A 115 -19.11 -2.35 17.53
C GLU A 115 -19.04 -3.25 16.31
N TYR A 116 -19.00 -2.66 15.11
CA TYR A 116 -19.03 -3.43 13.89
C TYR A 116 -18.41 -2.66 12.72
N ILE A 117 -17.75 -3.40 11.81
CA ILE A 117 -17.17 -2.86 10.58
C ILE A 117 -17.82 -3.57 9.38
N ARG A 118 -18.48 -2.79 8.51
CA ARG A 118 -18.82 -3.25 7.17
C ARG A 118 -17.93 -2.53 6.17
N ALA A 119 -17.22 -3.28 5.34
CA ALA A 119 -16.29 -2.68 4.38
C ALA A 119 -16.22 -3.47 3.08
N GLY A 120 -15.74 -2.82 2.03
CA GLY A 120 -15.56 -3.44 0.73
C GLY A 120 -14.35 -2.88 0.01
N SER A 121 -13.76 -3.70 -0.85
CA SER A 121 -12.62 -3.34 -1.69
C SER A 121 -12.57 -4.18 -2.96
N SER A 122 -11.85 -3.71 -3.97
CA SER A 122 -11.37 -4.59 -5.02
C SER A 122 -10.13 -5.35 -4.55
N VAL A 123 -9.86 -6.50 -5.16
CA VAL A 123 -8.64 -7.27 -4.88
C VAL A 123 -7.40 -6.46 -5.24
N GLN A 124 -7.45 -5.61 -6.26
CA GLN A 124 -6.33 -4.74 -6.67
C GLN A 124 -5.97 -3.69 -5.61
N ALA A 125 -6.98 -3.22 -4.85
CA ALA A 125 -6.81 -2.24 -3.78
C ALA A 125 -6.75 -2.91 -2.37
N PHE A 126 -6.55 -4.22 -2.31
CA PHE A 126 -6.61 -4.97 -1.06
C PHE A 126 -5.47 -4.62 -0.08
N TYR A 127 -4.27 -4.35 -0.60
CA TYR A 127 -3.13 -3.98 0.26
C TYR A 127 -3.41 -2.69 1.04
N PRO A 128 -3.74 -1.55 0.39
CA PRO A 128 -4.11 -0.34 1.11
C PRO A 128 -5.39 -0.50 1.96
N PHE A 129 -6.34 -1.35 1.57
CA PHE A 129 -7.51 -1.68 2.37
C PHE A 129 -7.11 -2.26 3.75
N VAL A 130 -6.19 -3.23 3.76
CA VAL A 130 -5.68 -3.82 5.00
C VAL A 130 -4.94 -2.79 5.84
N ASP A 131 -4.17 -1.89 5.22
CA ASP A 131 -3.45 -0.84 5.97
C ASP A 131 -4.42 0.18 6.59
N ILE A 132 -5.48 0.57 5.88
CA ILE A 132 -6.54 1.42 6.43
C ILE A 132 -7.23 0.74 7.63
N LEU A 133 -7.59 -0.54 7.51
CA LEU A 133 -8.19 -1.31 8.60
C LEU A 133 -7.27 -1.39 9.81
N ASN A 134 -5.99 -1.67 9.58
CA ASN A 134 -4.99 -1.71 10.65
C ASN A 134 -4.91 -0.38 11.43
N ARG A 135 -5.01 0.75 10.72
CA ARG A 135 -5.07 2.09 11.34
C ARG A 135 -6.38 2.31 12.10
N LEU A 136 -7.51 1.90 11.54
CA LEU A 136 -8.83 2.01 12.19
C LEU A 136 -8.87 1.31 13.54
N VAL A 137 -8.38 0.07 13.61
CA VAL A 137 -8.43 -0.75 14.83
C VAL A 137 -7.16 -0.66 15.69
N ARG A 138 -6.14 0.08 15.24
CA ARG A 138 -4.81 0.21 15.87
C ARG A 138 -4.05 -1.10 15.99
N GLY A 139 -4.13 -1.91 14.95
CA GLY A 139 -3.53 -3.24 14.89
C GLY A 139 -4.41 -4.29 15.55
N GLY A 140 -3.99 -5.52 15.44
CA GLY A 140 -4.65 -6.63 16.07
C GLY A 140 -4.65 -7.91 15.24
N ASN A 141 -5.12 -8.97 15.87
CA ASN A 141 -5.28 -10.26 15.22
C ASN A 141 -6.59 -10.29 14.44
N VAL A 142 -6.51 -10.77 13.21
CA VAL A 142 -7.68 -11.03 12.36
C VAL A 142 -8.06 -12.49 12.53
N ASN A 143 -9.30 -12.74 12.90
CA ASN A 143 -9.90 -14.05 12.94
C ASN A 143 -10.95 -14.15 11.83
N LEU A 144 -10.74 -15.04 10.85
CA LEU A 144 -11.70 -15.28 9.77
C LEU A 144 -12.57 -16.48 10.16
N GLU A 145 -13.88 -16.24 10.33
CA GLU A 145 -14.85 -17.29 10.66
C GLU A 145 -15.42 -17.95 9.40
N TYR A 146 -15.63 -17.13 8.37
CA TYR A 146 -16.23 -17.60 7.12
C TYR A 146 -15.73 -16.78 5.93
N VAL A 147 -15.48 -17.48 4.82
CA VAL A 147 -15.24 -16.88 3.50
C VAL A 147 -16.18 -17.53 2.51
N SER A 148 -17.02 -16.75 1.86
CA SER A 148 -18.01 -17.25 0.91
C SER A 148 -17.33 -17.84 -0.35
N PRO A 149 -17.96 -18.81 -1.01
CA PRO A 149 -17.66 -19.09 -2.41
C PRO A 149 -17.86 -17.83 -3.25
N GLN A 150 -17.09 -17.70 -4.33
CA GLN A 150 -17.28 -16.56 -5.23
C GLN A 150 -18.68 -16.62 -5.87
N ARG A 151 -19.40 -15.50 -5.80
CA ARG A 151 -20.70 -15.32 -6.43
C ARG A 151 -20.63 -14.15 -7.41
N GLY A 152 -20.59 -14.46 -8.71
CA GLY A 152 -20.25 -13.46 -9.71
C GLY A 152 -18.86 -12.91 -9.47
N SER A 153 -18.72 -11.59 -9.37
CA SER A 153 -17.45 -10.91 -9.15
C SER A 153 -17.10 -10.69 -7.65
N PHE A 154 -17.99 -11.13 -6.75
CA PHE A 154 -17.83 -10.84 -5.31
C PHE A 154 -17.53 -12.08 -4.48
N LYS A 155 -16.73 -11.87 -3.44
CA LYS A 155 -16.56 -12.75 -2.27
C LYS A 155 -16.85 -11.98 -1.01
N GLU A 156 -17.33 -12.67 0.00
CA GLU A 156 -17.56 -12.12 1.34
C GLU A 156 -16.65 -12.81 2.34
N ALA A 157 -16.16 -12.05 3.31
CA ALA A 157 -15.46 -12.57 4.48
C ALA A 157 -16.12 -12.01 5.74
N ILE A 158 -16.32 -12.88 6.74
CA ILE A 158 -16.87 -12.53 8.04
C ILE A 158 -15.90 -12.99 9.11
N GLY A 159 -15.77 -12.21 10.16
CA GLY A 159 -14.90 -12.52 11.29
C GLY A 159 -14.81 -11.39 12.28
N ASP A 160 -13.69 -11.30 12.97
CA ASP A 160 -13.38 -10.20 13.88
C ASP A 160 -11.94 -9.71 13.73
N ILE A 161 -11.72 -8.45 14.10
CA ILE A 161 -10.39 -7.87 14.29
C ILE A 161 -10.27 -7.45 15.74
N SER A 162 -9.49 -8.19 16.53
CA SER A 162 -9.31 -7.96 17.96
C SER A 162 -10.64 -7.84 18.73
N GLY A 163 -11.60 -8.69 18.39
CA GLY A 163 -12.92 -8.74 19.00
C GLY A 163 -13.94 -7.76 18.44
N THR A 164 -13.58 -6.93 17.43
CA THR A 164 -14.55 -6.11 16.69
C THR A 164 -15.03 -6.90 15.46
N PRO A 165 -16.31 -7.31 15.40
CA PRO A 165 -16.85 -8.07 14.28
C PRO A 165 -16.82 -7.29 12.97
N PHE A 166 -16.66 -8.01 11.85
CA PHE A 166 -16.71 -7.40 10.54
C PHE A 166 -17.43 -8.26 9.49
N SER A 167 -17.90 -7.61 8.43
CA SER A 167 -18.16 -8.20 7.13
C SER A 167 -17.45 -7.43 6.03
N PHE A 168 -16.72 -8.14 5.18
CA PHE A 168 -15.98 -7.56 4.06
C PHE A 168 -16.46 -8.15 2.74
N GLU A 169 -16.69 -7.26 1.77
CA GLU A 169 -17.04 -7.62 0.40
C GLU A 169 -15.83 -7.34 -0.52
N PHE A 170 -15.36 -8.36 -1.25
CA PHE A 170 -14.26 -8.21 -2.18
C PHE A 170 -14.75 -8.39 -3.61
N ASN A 171 -14.53 -7.37 -4.44
CA ASN A 171 -14.73 -7.45 -5.86
C ASN A 171 -13.45 -7.92 -6.55
N ASN A 172 -13.54 -8.97 -7.36
CA ASN A 172 -12.44 -9.51 -8.17
C ASN A 172 -12.80 -9.52 -9.66
N ASP A 173 -13.46 -8.47 -10.12
CA ASP A 173 -13.78 -8.30 -11.52
C ASP A 173 -12.66 -7.55 -12.22
N MET A 174 -11.97 -8.21 -13.13
CA MET A 174 -10.92 -7.61 -13.95
C MET A 174 -10.96 -8.21 -15.35
N ASN A 175 -10.96 -7.35 -16.36
CA ASN A 175 -10.78 -7.79 -17.73
C ASN A 175 -9.29 -7.94 -18.02
N PRO A 176 -8.76 -9.17 -18.23
CA PRO A 176 -7.35 -9.37 -18.50
C PRO A 176 -6.87 -8.76 -19.83
N HIS A 177 -7.79 -8.45 -20.76
CA HIS A 177 -7.47 -7.82 -22.02
C HIS A 177 -7.46 -6.29 -21.97
N ASP A 178 -8.06 -5.70 -20.94
CA ASP A 178 -8.15 -4.24 -20.76
C ASP A 178 -8.20 -3.91 -19.25
N PRO A 179 -7.11 -4.18 -18.53
CA PRO A 179 -7.08 -4.06 -17.07
C PRO A 179 -7.19 -2.62 -16.58
N ASP A 180 -6.84 -1.65 -17.43
CA ASP A 180 -6.83 -0.23 -17.07
C ASP A 180 -8.17 0.46 -17.29
N ASN A 181 -9.11 -0.18 -17.99
CA ASN A 181 -10.41 0.38 -18.35
C ASN A 181 -11.56 -0.13 -17.46
N HIS A 182 -11.26 -0.69 -16.31
CA HIS A 182 -12.23 -1.13 -15.33
C HIS A 182 -12.42 -0.12 -14.21
N MET A 183 -13.66 0.18 -13.89
CA MET A 183 -14.01 0.90 -12.68
C MET A 183 -13.95 -0.08 -11.49
N HIS A 184 -12.88 -0.02 -10.72
CA HIS A 184 -12.75 -0.80 -9.50
C HIS A 184 -13.43 -0.09 -8.33
N ILE A 185 -14.09 -0.87 -7.47
CA ILE A 185 -14.44 -0.41 -6.13
C ILE A 185 -13.12 -0.27 -5.37
N LEU A 186 -12.72 0.96 -5.06
CA LEU A 186 -11.48 1.17 -4.32
C LEU A 186 -11.67 0.73 -2.87
N HIS A 187 -12.44 1.51 -2.10
CA HIS A 187 -12.72 1.21 -0.70
C HIS A 187 -14.07 1.74 -0.30
N THR A 188 -14.83 0.96 0.47
CA THR A 188 -16.03 1.41 1.18
C THR A 188 -15.91 1.04 2.65
N PHE A 189 -16.31 1.93 3.55
CA PHE A 189 -16.32 1.69 4.97
C PHE A 189 -17.61 2.22 5.59
N THR A 190 -18.25 1.39 6.39
CA THR A 190 -19.33 1.78 7.31
C THR A 190 -18.94 1.29 8.69
N LEU A 191 -18.83 2.22 9.61
CA LEU A 191 -18.40 1.96 10.99
C LEU A 191 -19.60 2.20 11.91
N TYR A 192 -19.92 1.19 12.72
CA TYR A 192 -21.03 1.25 13.67
C TYR A 192 -20.45 1.41 15.07
N TYR A 193 -20.95 2.41 15.77
CA TYR A 193 -20.55 2.76 17.13
C TYR A 193 -21.73 2.67 18.08
N GLU A 194 -21.46 2.49 19.39
CA GLU A 194 -22.45 2.59 20.47
C GLU A 194 -23.19 3.91 20.45
#